data_9652fb2a1095e49f4fd64eed7eee57ce
#
_entry.id   9652fb2a1095e49f4fd64eed7eee57ce
#
_cell.length_a   1.000
_cell.length_b   1.000
_cell.length_c   1.000
_cell.angle_alpha   90.00
_cell.angle_beta   90.00
_cell.angle_gamma   90.00
#
_symmetry.space_group_name_H-M   'P 1'
#
loop_
_entity.id
_entity.type
_entity.pdbx_description
1 polymer ?
#
loop_
_entity_poly.entity_id
_entity_poly.type
_entity_poly.pdbx_seq_one_letter_code
_entity_poly.pdbx_strand_id
1 'polypeptide(L)'
;MLLAYPKIPDSKNCPHEQCVAFEKYDGTNLHWVWEVELGWYAFGTRRSRFDLDEMGIAEFNAAHPGLEEAPEIFKRDFASSLESIFRENEHYHCPEITVFTEFFGANSFAGKHKKDDRKQLVLFDVETEGGMVVPDRFIQDFGKLNIARVIYRGKLTGKFMDDVRKGKYGVDEGVVCKGGRNANNLWMVKIKTDAYMQRLQQAFKDDWEKYWE
;
A
#
# COMPACT_ATOMS: atom_id res chain seq x y z
N MET A 1 15.32 -9.62 0.58
CA MET A 1 14.00 -9.03 0.81
C MET A 1 12.99 -9.45 -0.25
N LEU A 2 11.73 -9.55 0.08
CA LEU A 2 10.69 -9.90 -0.88
C LEU A 2 10.47 -8.71 -1.83
N LEU A 3 10.60 -8.93 -3.14
CA LEU A 3 10.31 -7.91 -4.15
C LEU A 3 8.79 -7.64 -4.29
N ALA A 4 7.95 -8.48 -3.69
CA ALA A 4 6.51 -8.39 -3.82
C ALA A 4 5.85 -8.27 -2.45
N TYR A 5 5.01 -7.27 -2.29
CA TYR A 5 4.15 -7.16 -1.12
C TYR A 5 3.34 -8.44 -0.90
N PRO A 6 3.25 -8.98 0.33
CA PRO A 6 2.59 -10.25 0.60
C PRO A 6 1.10 -10.18 0.25
N LYS A 7 0.56 -11.33 -0.20
CA LYS A 7 -0.87 -11.46 -0.44
C LYS A 7 -1.62 -11.35 0.88
N ILE A 8 -2.49 -10.35 1.01
CA ILE A 8 -3.31 -10.16 2.21
C ILE A 8 -4.53 -11.09 2.15
N PRO A 9 -4.74 -11.98 3.15
CA PRO A 9 -5.91 -12.83 3.19
C PRO A 9 -7.21 -12.04 3.42
N ASP A 10 -8.33 -12.66 3.10
CA ASP A 10 -9.65 -12.15 3.46
C ASP A 10 -9.93 -12.31 4.98
N SER A 11 -11.05 -11.77 5.43
CA SER A 11 -11.42 -11.77 6.85
C SER A 11 -12.15 -13.02 7.34
N LYS A 12 -12.21 -14.13 6.57
CA LYS A 12 -12.96 -15.34 6.97
C LYS A 12 -12.40 -15.99 8.24
N ASN A 13 -11.07 -16.07 8.33
CA ASN A 13 -10.36 -16.70 9.45
C ASN A 13 -9.45 -15.68 10.17
N CYS A 14 -9.92 -14.44 10.32
CA CYS A 14 -9.14 -13.38 10.93
C CYS A 14 -9.04 -13.53 12.46
N PRO A 15 -7.94 -13.08 13.06
CA PRO A 15 -7.86 -12.97 14.51
C PRO A 15 -8.80 -11.86 15.00
N HIS A 16 -9.54 -12.15 16.10
CA HIS A 16 -10.41 -11.16 16.74
C HIS A 16 -9.63 -10.36 17.80
N GLU A 17 -8.56 -9.71 17.37
CA GLU A 17 -7.61 -8.98 18.20
C GLU A 17 -7.63 -7.48 17.94
N GLN A 18 -6.84 -6.73 18.71
CA GLN A 18 -6.63 -5.30 18.51
C GLN A 18 -5.93 -5.06 17.18
N CYS A 19 -6.42 -4.11 16.41
CA CYS A 19 -5.84 -3.73 15.12
C CYS A 19 -6.00 -2.24 14.83
N VAL A 20 -5.23 -1.80 13.85
CA VAL A 20 -5.45 -0.56 13.12
C VAL A 20 -5.96 -0.92 11.73
N ALA A 21 -7.07 -0.35 11.32
CA ALA A 21 -7.59 -0.50 9.97
C ALA A 21 -7.24 0.73 9.14
N PHE A 22 -6.53 0.52 8.06
CA PHE A 22 -6.16 1.54 7.07
C PHE A 22 -7.09 1.44 5.86
N GLU A 23 -7.38 2.57 5.24
CA GLU A 23 -8.09 2.58 3.96
C GLU A 23 -7.29 1.80 2.92
N LYS A 24 -8.00 0.94 2.19
CA LYS A 24 -7.47 0.25 1.03
C LYS A 24 -7.84 1.02 -0.23
N TYR A 25 -6.83 1.47 -0.93
CA TYR A 25 -6.98 2.17 -2.19
C TYR A 25 -6.97 1.20 -3.37
N ASP A 26 -7.72 1.54 -4.39
CA ASP A 26 -7.84 0.77 -5.63
C ASP A 26 -6.89 1.35 -6.68
N GLY A 27 -5.67 0.90 -6.69
CA GLY A 27 -4.62 1.39 -7.56
C GLY A 27 -3.61 0.30 -7.94
N THR A 28 -2.37 0.72 -8.11
CA THR A 28 -1.25 -0.17 -8.40
C THR A 28 -0.23 -0.11 -7.27
N ASN A 29 0.05 -1.27 -6.70
CA ASN A 29 1.11 -1.42 -5.70
C ASN A 29 2.47 -1.24 -6.35
N LEU A 30 3.23 -0.27 -5.82
CA LEU A 30 4.62 0.00 -6.19
C LEU A 30 5.53 -0.15 -4.96
N HIS A 31 6.72 -0.66 -5.18
CA HIS A 31 7.77 -0.71 -4.17
C HIS A 31 8.95 0.18 -4.56
N TRP A 32 9.64 0.72 -3.55
CA TRP A 32 10.80 1.60 -3.67
C TRP A 32 11.86 1.10 -2.71
N VAL A 33 13.08 0.94 -3.19
CA VAL A 33 14.17 0.36 -2.41
C VAL A 33 15.24 1.41 -2.15
N TRP A 34 15.52 1.58 -0.88
CA TRP A 34 16.56 2.47 -0.38
C TRP A 34 17.67 1.67 0.29
N GLU A 35 18.88 2.09 0.08
CA GLU A 35 20.07 1.54 0.71
C GLU A 35 20.95 2.68 1.26
N VAL A 36 21.62 2.43 2.38
CA VAL A 36 22.32 3.46 3.14
C VAL A 36 23.42 4.18 2.35
N GLU A 37 24.12 3.48 1.46
CA GLU A 37 25.22 4.02 0.65
C GLU A 37 24.76 4.54 -0.70
N LEU A 38 23.78 3.88 -1.33
CA LEU A 38 23.29 4.20 -2.67
C LEU A 38 22.12 5.20 -2.66
N GLY A 39 21.42 5.34 -1.53
CA GLY A 39 20.15 6.06 -1.50
C GLY A 39 19.03 5.27 -2.17
N TRP A 40 18.10 5.95 -2.81
CA TRP A 40 17.01 5.33 -3.58
C TRP A 40 17.56 4.81 -4.90
N TYR A 41 17.60 3.51 -5.10
CA TYR A 41 18.27 2.92 -6.25
C TYR A 41 17.40 2.02 -7.12
N ALA A 42 16.29 1.48 -6.60
CA ALA A 42 15.41 0.61 -7.37
C ALA A 42 13.94 0.81 -7.02
N PHE A 43 13.05 0.45 -7.94
CA PHE A 43 11.61 0.50 -7.76
C PHE A 43 10.91 -0.50 -8.69
N GLY A 44 9.61 -0.66 -8.52
CA GLY A 44 8.85 -1.50 -9.44
C GLY A 44 7.45 -1.82 -8.98
N THR A 45 6.83 -2.73 -9.71
CA THR A 45 5.52 -3.31 -9.40
C THR A 45 5.69 -4.65 -8.65
N ARG A 46 4.60 -5.31 -8.30
CA ARG A 46 4.66 -6.65 -7.69
C ARG A 46 5.43 -7.68 -8.53
N ARG A 47 5.57 -7.48 -9.85
CA ARG A 47 6.11 -8.48 -10.79
C ARG A 47 7.39 -8.04 -11.49
N SER A 48 7.77 -6.79 -11.36
CA SER A 48 8.90 -6.21 -12.09
C SER A 48 9.67 -5.25 -11.19
N ARG A 49 10.98 -5.15 -11.42
CA ARG A 49 11.90 -4.25 -10.74
C ARG A 49 12.77 -3.55 -11.76
N PHE A 50 13.03 -2.28 -11.55
CA PHE A 50 13.82 -1.39 -12.39
C PHE A 50 14.77 -0.57 -11.53
N ASP A 51 15.86 -0.11 -12.11
CA ASP A 51 16.73 0.86 -11.45
C ASP A 51 16.04 2.24 -11.43
N LEU A 52 16.25 3.01 -10.35
CA LEU A 52 15.64 4.34 -10.20
C LEU A 52 16.52 5.44 -10.83
N ASP A 53 17.05 5.16 -12.01
CA ASP A 53 17.78 6.07 -12.88
C ASP A 53 16.98 6.40 -14.16
N GLU A 54 17.56 7.19 -15.05
CA GLU A 54 16.88 7.61 -16.29
C GLU A 54 16.52 6.41 -17.19
N MET A 55 17.42 5.42 -17.28
CA MET A 55 17.23 4.25 -18.14
C MET A 55 16.16 3.32 -17.57
N GLY A 56 16.23 2.99 -16.29
CA GLY A 56 15.24 2.13 -15.64
C GLY A 56 13.85 2.78 -15.59
N ILE A 57 13.76 4.10 -15.41
CA ILE A 57 12.49 4.83 -15.52
C ILE A 57 11.93 4.76 -16.96
N ALA A 58 12.76 4.88 -17.99
CA ALA A 58 12.31 4.75 -19.36
C ALA A 58 11.81 3.32 -19.67
N GLU A 59 12.50 2.29 -19.17
CA GLU A 59 12.08 0.90 -19.28
C GLU A 59 10.75 0.64 -18.54
N PHE A 60 10.62 1.17 -17.32
CA PHE A 60 9.37 1.08 -16.54
C PHE A 60 8.19 1.72 -17.28
N ASN A 61 8.38 2.92 -17.83
CA ASN A 61 7.34 3.65 -18.57
C ASN A 61 6.90 2.88 -19.82
N ALA A 62 7.85 2.26 -20.53
CA ALA A 62 7.54 1.42 -21.69
C ALA A 62 6.79 0.13 -21.31
N ALA A 63 7.14 -0.47 -20.17
CA ALA A 63 6.52 -1.71 -19.68
C ALA A 63 5.15 -1.50 -19.02
N HIS A 64 4.91 -0.31 -18.44
CA HIS A 64 3.74 -0.02 -17.61
C HIS A 64 3.04 1.28 -18.02
N PRO A 65 2.39 1.35 -19.21
CA PRO A 65 1.62 2.53 -19.65
C PRO A 65 0.57 2.92 -18.60
N GLY A 66 0.54 4.21 -18.28
CA GLY A 66 -0.37 4.79 -17.27
C GLY A 66 0.26 5.01 -15.90
N LEU A 67 1.47 4.47 -15.64
CA LEU A 67 2.20 4.63 -14.38
C LEU A 67 3.38 5.62 -14.49
N GLU A 68 3.55 6.30 -15.61
CA GLU A 68 4.73 7.11 -15.96
C GLU A 68 5.01 8.23 -14.94
N GLU A 69 3.99 8.75 -14.28
CA GLU A 69 4.13 9.82 -13.29
C GLU A 69 4.61 9.34 -11.91
N ALA A 70 4.56 8.02 -11.65
CA ALA A 70 4.83 7.49 -10.31
C ALA A 70 6.26 7.79 -9.82
N PRO A 71 7.35 7.63 -10.62
CA PRO A 71 8.70 7.94 -10.18
C PRO A 71 8.89 9.41 -9.79
N GLU A 72 8.35 10.33 -10.56
CA GLU A 72 8.44 11.76 -10.27
C GLU A 72 7.64 12.16 -9.03
N ILE A 73 6.44 11.59 -8.85
CA ILE A 73 5.63 11.82 -7.64
C ILE A 73 6.37 11.29 -6.42
N PHE A 74 6.98 10.10 -6.50
CA PHE A 74 7.76 9.54 -5.39
C PHE A 74 8.95 10.43 -5.02
N LYS A 75 9.76 10.82 -5.99
CA LYS A 75 10.92 11.70 -5.78
C LYS A 75 10.53 13.02 -5.12
N ARG A 76 9.44 13.62 -5.59
CA ARG A 76 8.94 14.90 -5.09
C ARG A 76 8.34 14.83 -3.70
N ASP A 77 7.48 13.83 -3.44
CA ASP A 77 6.58 13.83 -2.27
C ASP A 77 7.12 12.95 -1.12
N PHE A 78 8.03 12.01 -1.38
CA PHE A 78 8.44 11.00 -0.40
C PHE A 78 9.95 10.87 -0.20
N ALA A 79 10.74 10.84 -1.27
CA ALA A 79 12.12 10.37 -1.22
C ALA A 79 12.97 11.05 -0.13
N SER A 80 13.03 12.37 -0.13
CA SER A 80 13.85 13.12 0.84
C SER A 80 13.35 12.97 2.28
N SER A 81 12.02 13.00 2.49
CA SER A 81 11.45 12.90 3.84
C SER A 81 11.65 11.50 4.44
N LEU A 82 11.49 10.45 3.64
CA LEU A 82 11.73 9.08 4.06
C LEU A 82 13.21 8.84 4.37
N GLU A 83 14.11 9.33 3.52
CA GLU A 83 15.54 9.21 3.75
C GLU A 83 15.97 9.90 5.04
N SER A 84 15.44 11.09 5.36
CA SER A 84 15.69 11.77 6.63
C SER A 84 15.26 10.90 7.81
N ILE A 85 14.05 10.32 7.76
CA ILE A 85 13.55 9.42 8.80
C ILE A 85 14.47 8.20 8.96
N PHE A 86 14.92 7.58 7.86
CA PHE A 86 15.76 6.39 7.90
C PHE A 86 17.16 6.66 8.46
N ARG A 87 17.71 7.84 8.19
CA ARG A 87 19.04 8.23 8.72
C ARG A 87 18.99 8.70 10.17
N GLU A 88 17.91 9.35 10.59
CA GLU A 88 17.80 9.97 11.92
C GLU A 88 17.24 9.02 12.98
N ASN A 89 16.53 7.95 12.60
CA ASN A 89 15.87 7.05 13.54
C ASN A 89 16.57 5.69 13.55
N GLU A 90 17.19 5.33 14.67
CA GLU A 90 17.95 4.08 14.88
C GLU A 90 17.14 2.82 14.53
N HIS A 91 15.82 2.87 14.60
CA HIS A 91 14.96 1.74 14.22
C HIS A 91 15.12 1.34 12.74
N TYR A 92 15.58 2.26 11.90
CA TYR A 92 15.79 2.08 10.46
C TYR A 92 17.28 1.93 10.08
N HIS A 93 18.18 1.80 11.05
CA HIS A 93 19.60 1.56 10.78
C HIS A 93 19.82 0.11 10.33
N CYS A 94 19.44 -0.17 9.10
CA CYS A 94 19.66 -1.44 8.40
C CYS A 94 20.16 -1.17 6.98
N PRO A 95 20.82 -2.15 6.32
CA PRO A 95 21.42 -1.94 5.01
C PRO A 95 20.40 -1.52 3.95
N GLU A 96 19.22 -2.12 3.95
CA GLU A 96 18.22 -1.92 2.91
C GLU A 96 16.82 -1.79 3.51
N ILE A 97 16.01 -0.89 2.96
CA ILE A 97 14.61 -0.65 3.33
C ILE A 97 13.75 -0.67 2.08
N THR A 98 12.62 -1.36 2.13
CA THR A 98 11.61 -1.34 1.07
C THR A 98 10.38 -0.57 1.53
N VAL A 99 9.93 0.36 0.71
CA VAL A 99 8.74 1.19 0.93
C VAL A 99 7.66 0.78 -0.04
N PHE A 100 6.43 0.64 0.43
CA PHE A 100 5.29 0.26 -0.38
C PHE A 100 4.28 1.39 -0.47
N THR A 101 3.92 1.74 -1.71
CA THR A 101 2.94 2.77 -2.01
C THR A 101 1.85 2.26 -2.94
N GLU A 102 0.65 2.84 -2.84
CA GLU A 102 -0.41 2.63 -3.83
C GLU A 102 -0.45 3.84 -4.76
N PHE A 103 -0.33 3.60 -6.06
CA PHE A 103 -0.47 4.60 -7.10
C PHE A 103 -1.88 4.55 -7.68
N PHE A 104 -2.61 5.65 -7.62
CA PHE A 104 -4.00 5.74 -8.10
C PHE A 104 -4.36 7.16 -8.55
N GLY A 105 -5.53 7.31 -9.15
CA GLY A 105 -6.05 8.54 -9.72
C GLY A 105 -6.69 8.29 -11.08
N ALA A 106 -6.53 9.20 -12.03
CA ALA A 106 -7.07 9.04 -13.37
C ALA A 106 -6.71 7.67 -13.97
N ASN A 107 -7.70 6.97 -14.50
CA ASN A 107 -7.59 5.62 -15.07
C ASN A 107 -7.30 4.49 -14.08
N SER A 108 -7.33 4.72 -12.77
CA SER A 108 -7.29 3.63 -11.79
C SER A 108 -8.54 2.77 -11.87
N PHE A 109 -8.34 1.49 -11.55
CA PHE A 109 -9.33 0.44 -11.71
C PHE A 109 -10.57 0.63 -10.82
N ALA A 110 -11.66 -0.10 -11.15
CA ALA A 110 -12.98 -0.09 -10.53
C ALA A 110 -13.80 1.20 -10.67
N GLY A 111 -13.42 2.11 -11.55
CA GLY A 111 -14.37 3.04 -12.17
C GLY A 111 -14.89 4.20 -11.32
N LYS A 112 -14.27 4.51 -10.19
CA LYS A 112 -14.62 5.72 -9.43
C LYS A 112 -13.75 6.92 -9.77
N HIS A 113 -12.58 6.71 -10.35
CA HIS A 113 -11.68 7.78 -10.75
C HIS A 113 -12.09 8.38 -12.10
N LYS A 114 -12.13 9.70 -12.15
CA LYS A 114 -12.39 10.46 -13.38
C LYS A 114 -11.09 10.70 -14.13
N LYS A 115 -11.19 11.06 -15.41
CA LYS A 115 -10.01 11.32 -16.25
C LYS A 115 -9.14 12.49 -15.78
N ASP A 116 -9.72 13.42 -15.04
CA ASP A 116 -9.09 14.59 -14.46
C ASP A 116 -8.69 14.44 -12.98
N ASP A 117 -8.94 13.29 -12.39
CA ASP A 117 -8.47 13.02 -11.03
C ASP A 117 -6.95 13.02 -10.99
N ARG A 118 -6.38 13.77 -10.05
CA ARG A 118 -4.93 13.84 -9.87
C ARG A 118 -4.37 12.49 -9.51
N LYS A 119 -3.34 12.04 -10.22
CA LYS A 119 -2.56 10.87 -9.86
C LYS A 119 -1.73 11.14 -8.60
N GLN A 120 -1.66 10.17 -7.71
CA GLN A 120 -0.98 10.29 -6.42
C GLN A 120 -0.45 8.96 -5.93
N LEU A 121 0.51 9.03 -5.03
CA LEU A 121 1.00 7.92 -4.25
C LEU A 121 0.54 8.05 -2.80
N VAL A 122 0.16 6.95 -2.19
CA VAL A 122 -0.12 6.84 -0.77
C VAL A 122 0.78 5.77 -0.18
N LEU A 123 1.57 6.13 0.82
CA LEU A 123 2.44 5.21 1.56
C LEU A 123 1.56 4.34 2.48
N PHE A 124 1.73 3.01 2.43
CA PHE A 124 0.92 2.13 3.26
C PHE A 124 1.73 1.10 4.06
N ASP A 125 3.00 0.84 3.70
CA ASP A 125 3.92 0.01 4.49
C ASP A 125 5.38 0.35 4.24
N VAL A 126 6.21 -0.05 5.22
CA VAL A 126 7.67 -0.03 5.17
C VAL A 126 8.18 -1.37 5.70
N GLU A 127 9.11 -1.98 4.98
CA GLU A 127 9.79 -3.21 5.37
C GLU A 127 11.27 -2.95 5.60
N THR A 128 11.77 -3.44 6.71
CA THR A 128 13.19 -3.45 7.06
C THR A 128 13.71 -4.89 7.05
N GLU A 129 14.98 -5.10 7.31
CA GLU A 129 15.56 -6.45 7.52
C GLU A 129 14.84 -7.22 8.65
N GLY A 130 14.31 -6.51 9.65
CA GLY A 130 13.50 -7.08 10.74
C GLY A 130 12.05 -7.42 10.36
N GLY A 131 11.63 -7.15 9.12
CA GLY A 131 10.28 -7.36 8.60
C GLY A 131 9.45 -6.07 8.52
N MET A 132 8.14 -6.21 8.30
CA MET A 132 7.23 -5.08 8.17
C MET A 132 7.12 -4.26 9.45
N VAL A 133 7.13 -2.94 9.32
CA VAL A 133 6.94 -2.01 10.44
C VAL A 133 5.51 -2.15 10.99
N VAL A 134 5.38 -2.34 12.31
CA VAL A 134 4.07 -2.50 12.95
C VAL A 134 3.23 -1.22 12.89
N PRO A 135 1.89 -1.33 12.90
CA PRO A 135 0.98 -0.20 12.59
C PRO A 135 1.19 1.05 13.44
N ASP A 136 1.39 0.89 14.75
CA ASP A 136 1.54 2.05 15.64
C ASP A 136 2.87 2.78 15.39
N ARG A 137 3.96 2.05 15.17
CA ARG A 137 5.24 2.62 14.79
C ARG A 137 5.16 3.28 13.41
N PHE A 138 4.53 2.62 12.44
CA PHE A 138 4.32 3.18 11.10
C PHE A 138 3.61 4.54 11.16
N ILE A 139 2.54 4.65 11.93
CA ILE A 139 1.82 5.93 12.08
C ILE A 139 2.66 6.97 12.82
N GLN A 140 3.39 6.55 13.86
CA GLN A 140 4.25 7.46 14.62
C GLN A 140 5.34 8.07 13.75
N ASP A 141 6.02 7.25 12.94
CA ASP A 141 7.21 7.67 12.20
C ASP A 141 6.86 8.32 10.86
N PHE A 142 5.81 7.84 10.17
CA PHE A 142 5.43 8.29 8.83
C PHE A 142 4.14 9.10 8.75
N GLY A 143 3.44 9.31 9.87
CA GLY A 143 2.11 9.95 9.87
C GLY A 143 2.06 11.40 9.41
N LYS A 144 3.21 12.06 9.23
CA LYS A 144 3.31 13.41 8.63
C LYS A 144 3.33 13.37 7.09
N LEU A 145 3.58 12.20 6.50
CA LEU A 145 3.57 11.99 5.05
C LEU A 145 2.15 11.63 4.60
N ASN A 146 1.97 11.53 3.28
CA ASN A 146 0.71 11.03 2.70
C ASN A 146 0.62 9.50 2.89
N ILE A 147 0.23 9.07 4.10
CA ILE A 147 0.03 7.65 4.43
C ILE A 147 -1.42 7.23 4.22
N ALA A 148 -1.65 5.93 4.10
CA ALA A 148 -2.99 5.37 4.07
C ALA A 148 -3.80 5.82 5.28
N ARG A 149 -5.00 6.35 5.03
CA ARG A 149 -5.88 6.93 6.06
C ARG A 149 -6.24 5.89 7.11
N VAL A 150 -6.06 6.22 8.39
CA VAL A 150 -6.53 5.40 9.50
C VAL A 150 -8.04 5.52 9.62
N ILE A 151 -8.74 4.41 9.48
CA ILE A 151 -10.21 4.32 9.51
C ILE A 151 -10.71 3.92 10.88
N TYR A 152 -10.00 3.01 11.55
CA TYR A 152 -10.43 2.46 12.83
C TYR A 152 -9.24 1.99 13.68
N ARG A 153 -9.38 2.13 14.99
CA ARG A 153 -8.48 1.52 15.98
C ARG A 153 -9.34 0.78 17.01
N GLY A 154 -9.10 -0.48 17.19
CA GLY A 154 -9.86 -1.28 18.16
C GLY A 154 -9.84 -2.76 17.85
N LYS A 155 -10.66 -3.52 18.57
CA LYS A 155 -10.77 -4.96 18.36
C LYS A 155 -11.46 -5.26 17.03
N LEU A 156 -10.89 -6.13 16.20
CA LEU A 156 -11.53 -6.62 14.99
C LEU A 156 -12.75 -7.46 15.34
N THR A 157 -13.94 -6.93 15.09
CA THR A 157 -15.22 -7.57 15.43
C THR A 157 -16.05 -7.83 14.19
N GLY A 158 -16.99 -8.80 14.25
CA GLY A 158 -17.96 -9.05 13.17
C GLY A 158 -18.76 -7.79 12.82
N LYS A 159 -19.17 -7.01 13.84
CA LYS A 159 -19.88 -5.75 13.62
C LYS A 159 -19.04 -4.75 12.81
N PHE A 160 -17.75 -4.56 13.14
CA PHE A 160 -16.88 -3.66 12.38
C PHE A 160 -16.74 -4.14 10.93
N MET A 161 -16.50 -5.44 10.72
CA MET A 161 -16.39 -6.01 9.37
C MET A 161 -17.66 -5.80 8.54
N ASP A 162 -18.83 -5.99 9.12
CA ASP A 162 -20.12 -5.76 8.45
C ASP A 162 -20.37 -4.28 8.15
N ASP A 163 -19.98 -3.39 9.06
CA ASP A 163 -20.08 -1.95 8.85
C ASP A 163 -19.14 -1.46 7.72
N VAL A 164 -17.93 -2.06 7.57
CA VAL A 164 -17.06 -1.81 6.42
C VAL A 164 -17.71 -2.29 5.12
N ARG A 165 -18.19 -3.54 5.07
CA ARG A 165 -18.86 -4.10 3.88
C ARG A 165 -20.02 -3.22 3.41
N LYS A 166 -20.80 -2.71 4.34
CA LYS A 166 -21.93 -1.79 4.09
C LYS A 166 -21.52 -0.35 3.75
N GLY A 167 -20.21 -0.06 3.65
CA GLY A 167 -19.70 1.26 3.28
C GLY A 167 -19.85 2.36 4.33
N LYS A 168 -20.11 2.03 5.60
CA LYS A 168 -20.37 3.03 6.66
C LYS A 168 -19.16 3.91 7.01
N TYR A 169 -17.96 3.51 6.63
CA TYR A 169 -16.74 4.26 6.88
C TYR A 169 -16.32 5.19 5.74
N GLY A 170 -17.09 5.26 4.65
CA GLY A 170 -16.80 6.12 3.52
C GLY A 170 -15.49 5.77 2.81
N VAL A 171 -15.19 4.47 2.72
CA VAL A 171 -14.06 3.92 1.95
C VAL A 171 -14.58 3.32 0.66
N ASP A 172 -13.80 3.41 -0.42
CA ASP A 172 -14.24 2.96 -1.73
C ASP A 172 -14.01 1.49 -1.97
N GLU A 173 -12.79 1.01 -1.85
CA GLU A 173 -12.50 -0.42 -2.00
C GLU A 173 -12.76 -1.17 -0.69
N GLY A 174 -12.26 -0.64 0.42
CA GLY A 174 -12.36 -1.30 1.71
C GLY A 174 -11.28 -0.86 2.69
N VAL A 175 -10.87 -1.78 3.55
CA VAL A 175 -9.80 -1.55 4.53
C VAL A 175 -8.83 -2.72 4.59
N VAL A 176 -7.60 -2.44 5.02
CA VAL A 176 -6.63 -3.43 5.49
C VAL A 176 -6.49 -3.27 7.00
N CYS A 177 -6.88 -4.29 7.75
CA CYS A 177 -6.66 -4.36 9.18
C CYS A 177 -5.29 -4.98 9.45
N LYS A 178 -4.49 -4.34 10.28
CA LYS A 178 -3.17 -4.79 10.69
C LYS A 178 -3.10 -4.84 12.20
N GLY A 179 -2.60 -5.93 12.76
CA GLY A 179 -2.39 -6.10 14.19
C GLY A 179 -1.09 -6.86 14.47
N GLY A 180 -0.71 -6.90 15.73
CA GLY A 180 0.58 -7.46 16.16
C GLY A 180 1.45 -6.38 16.81
N ARG A 181 2.35 -6.81 17.71
CA ARG A 181 3.23 -5.90 18.46
C ARG A 181 4.65 -5.82 17.92
N ASN A 182 5.01 -6.75 17.06
CA ASN A 182 6.32 -6.82 16.39
C ASN A 182 6.16 -7.54 15.06
N ALA A 183 7.21 -7.52 14.22
CA ALA A 183 7.18 -8.09 12.88
C ALA A 183 6.86 -9.60 12.87
N ASN A 184 7.31 -10.36 13.89
CA ASN A 184 7.11 -11.82 13.96
C ASN A 184 5.65 -12.24 14.22
N ASN A 185 4.86 -11.36 14.78
CA ASN A 185 3.43 -11.62 15.06
C ASN A 185 2.50 -10.63 14.36
N LEU A 186 3.02 -9.91 13.36
CA LEU A 186 2.21 -9.05 12.50
C LEU A 186 1.24 -9.92 11.69
N TRP A 187 -0.02 -9.55 11.72
CA TRP A 187 -1.05 -10.13 10.88
C TRP A 187 -1.81 -9.03 10.12
N MET A 188 -2.30 -9.39 8.96
CA MET A 188 -3.07 -8.50 8.10
C MET A 188 -4.28 -9.23 7.53
N VAL A 189 -5.40 -8.54 7.39
CA VAL A 189 -6.58 -9.02 6.66
C VAL A 189 -7.21 -7.86 5.89
N LYS A 190 -7.76 -8.16 4.71
CA LYS A 190 -8.51 -7.18 3.91
C LYS A 190 -10.01 -7.40 4.06
N ILE A 191 -10.76 -6.31 4.09
CA ILE A 191 -12.22 -6.30 4.07
C ILE A 191 -12.64 -5.34 2.97
N LYS A 192 -13.32 -5.86 1.94
CA LYS A 192 -13.80 -5.07 0.81
C LYS A 192 -15.26 -4.70 1.00
N THR A 193 -15.67 -3.55 0.46
CA THR A 193 -17.07 -3.10 0.48
C THR A 193 -17.92 -3.89 -0.52
N ASP A 194 -19.18 -4.11 -0.21
CA ASP A 194 -20.13 -4.78 -1.13
C ASP A 194 -20.27 -3.99 -2.44
N ALA A 195 -20.25 -2.66 -2.35
CA ALA A 195 -20.30 -1.80 -3.53
C ALA A 195 -19.10 -1.97 -4.45
N TYR A 196 -17.88 -2.13 -3.90
CA TYR A 196 -16.68 -2.43 -4.69
C TYR A 196 -16.80 -3.81 -5.34
N MET A 197 -17.24 -4.82 -4.59
CA MET A 197 -17.41 -6.18 -5.11
C MET A 197 -18.41 -6.23 -6.26
N GLN A 198 -19.52 -5.49 -6.17
CA GLN A 198 -20.48 -5.38 -7.25
C GLN A 198 -19.87 -4.73 -8.51
N ARG A 199 -19.09 -3.64 -8.36
CA ARG A 199 -18.39 -3.01 -9.49
C ARG A 199 -17.39 -3.96 -10.15
N LEU A 200 -16.65 -4.72 -9.36
CA LEU A 200 -15.69 -5.69 -9.85
C LEU A 200 -16.39 -6.77 -10.70
N GLN A 201 -17.50 -7.32 -10.20
CA GLN A 201 -18.30 -8.31 -10.91
C GLN A 201 -18.89 -7.74 -12.21
N GLN A 202 -19.39 -6.51 -12.19
CA GLN A 202 -19.92 -5.85 -13.39
C GLN A 202 -18.84 -5.59 -14.44
N ALA A 203 -17.62 -5.20 -14.02
CA ALA A 203 -16.52 -4.90 -14.92
C ALA A 203 -15.92 -6.15 -15.57
N PHE A 204 -15.76 -7.24 -14.81
CA PHE A 204 -15.02 -8.44 -15.25
C PHE A 204 -15.90 -9.68 -15.46
N LYS A 205 -17.19 -9.59 -15.19
CA LYS A 205 -18.16 -10.71 -15.41
C LYS A 205 -17.64 -12.04 -14.85
N ASP A 206 -17.48 -13.04 -15.72
CA ASP A 206 -17.05 -14.39 -15.33
C ASP A 206 -15.59 -14.47 -14.84
N ASP A 207 -14.77 -13.47 -15.15
CA ASP A 207 -13.36 -13.40 -14.76
C ASP A 207 -13.08 -12.59 -13.48
N TRP A 208 -14.10 -12.05 -12.83
CA TRP A 208 -13.94 -11.14 -11.68
C TRP A 208 -13.12 -11.73 -10.52
N GLU A 209 -13.18 -13.05 -10.34
CA GLU A 209 -12.42 -13.73 -9.28
C GLU A 209 -10.91 -13.65 -9.48
N LYS A 210 -10.43 -13.44 -10.69
CA LYS A 210 -9.01 -13.22 -10.99
C LYS A 210 -8.51 -11.85 -10.48
N TYR A 211 -9.42 -10.91 -10.31
CA TYR A 211 -9.17 -9.53 -9.90
C TYR A 211 -9.62 -9.24 -8.46
N TRP A 212 -10.14 -10.23 -7.80
CA TRP A 212 -10.57 -10.15 -6.39
C TRP A 212 -9.39 -9.91 -5.44
N GLU A 213 -8.17 -10.16 -5.84
CA GLU A 213 -6.97 -10.17 -4.99
C GLU A 213 -6.50 -8.78 -4.57
#